data_5eaad7e02beea1207f23ed2acbd867a8
#
_entry.id   5eaad7e02beea1207f23ed2acbd867a8
#
_cell.length_a   1.000
_cell.length_b   1.000
_cell.length_c   1.000
_cell.angle_alpha   90.00
_cell.angle_beta   90.00
_cell.angle_gamma   90.00
#
_symmetry.space_group_name_H-M   'P 1'
#
loop_
_entity.id
_entity.type
_entity.pdbx_description
1 polymer ?
#
loop_
_entity_poly.entity_id
_entity_poly.type
_entity_poly.pdbx_seq_one_letter_code
_entity_poly.pdbx_strand_id
1 'polypeptide(L)'
;MIDSNLSRPIIPKARTNKGYILFKLLRGHLIDNKQMKAEIDTCYGAARISELRSDGWEINDTSVHMTNGENKEVCIKKYFLGREKIAEYLKLQEIQDFLYRANLVYSK
;
A
#
# COMPACT_ATOMS: atom_id res chain seq x y z
N MET A 1 -11.79 13.70 23.75
CA MET A 1 -11.50 13.38 23.18
C MET A 1 -11.23 13.08 22.20
N ILE A 2 -11.12 12.93 22.07
CA ILE A 2 -10.89 12.69 21.35
C ILE A 2 -10.40 12.17 20.55
N ASP A 3 -10.06 12.02 20.33
CA ASP A 3 -9.65 11.65 19.63
C ASP A 3 -9.18 10.94 18.81
N SER A 4 -8.67 10.55 19.22
CA SER A 4 -8.05 9.35 18.72
C SER A 4 -8.72 8.83 17.50
N ASN A 5 -9.94 8.84 17.54
CA ASN A 5 -10.68 8.52 16.35
C ASN A 5 -10.38 9.50 15.26
N LEU A 6 -9.67 10.52 15.62
CA LEU A 6 -9.20 11.47 14.62
C LEU A 6 -8.15 10.88 13.73
N SER A 7 -7.70 9.67 14.03
CA SER A 7 -6.65 9.06 13.24
C SER A 7 -7.17 8.22 12.09
N ARG A 8 -8.39 8.45 11.64
CA ARG A 8 -8.86 7.78 10.44
C ARG A 8 -8.02 8.25 9.26
N PRO A 9 -7.42 7.33 8.52
CA PRO A 9 -6.59 7.72 7.38
C PRO A 9 -7.43 8.25 6.24
N ILE A 10 -6.81 9.09 5.43
CA ILE A 10 -7.46 9.63 4.24
C ILE A 10 -7.46 8.56 3.15
N ILE A 11 -8.63 8.29 2.60
CA ILE A 11 -8.78 7.23 1.59
C ILE A 11 -8.63 7.83 0.20
N PRO A 12 -7.65 7.36 -0.61
CA PRO A 12 -7.49 7.87 -1.97
C PRO A 12 -8.59 7.35 -2.88
N LYS A 13 -8.73 7.97 -4.03
CA LYS A 13 -9.65 7.47 -5.05
C LYS A 13 -9.11 6.18 -5.63
N ALA A 14 -10.01 5.23 -5.91
CA ALA A 14 -9.62 3.89 -6.34
C ALA A 14 -8.79 3.90 -7.64
N ARG A 15 -9.09 4.81 -8.55
CA ARG A 15 -8.42 4.84 -9.87
C ARG A 15 -7.09 5.57 -9.88
N THR A 16 -6.57 5.97 -8.73
CA THR A 16 -5.28 6.66 -8.66
C THR A 16 -4.17 5.66 -8.34
N ASN A 17 -2.92 6.07 -8.55
CA ASN A 17 -1.77 5.24 -8.18
C ASN A 17 -1.79 4.93 -6.68
N LYS A 18 -2.11 5.91 -5.85
CA LYS A 18 -2.24 5.67 -4.40
C LYS A 18 -3.35 4.68 -4.11
N GLY A 19 -4.46 4.76 -4.85
CA GLY A 19 -5.56 3.83 -4.68
C GLY A 19 -5.17 2.42 -5.01
N TYR A 20 -4.43 2.22 -6.10
CA TYR A 20 -3.97 0.89 -6.48
C TYR A 20 -3.02 0.31 -5.43
N ILE A 21 -2.06 1.12 -4.97
CA ILE A 21 -1.10 0.69 -3.97
C ILE A 21 -1.82 0.31 -2.68
N LEU A 22 -2.73 1.17 -2.22
CA LEU A 22 -3.49 0.89 -1.00
C LEU A 22 -4.33 -0.37 -1.13
N PHE A 23 -4.95 -0.58 -2.28
CA PHE A 23 -5.73 -1.77 -2.55
C PHE A 23 -4.88 -3.04 -2.36
N LYS A 24 -3.68 -3.04 -2.92
CA LYS A 24 -2.75 -4.17 -2.78
C LYS A 24 -2.35 -4.37 -1.32
N LEU A 25 -2.01 -3.28 -0.64
CA LEU A 25 -1.57 -3.35 0.76
C LEU A 25 -2.68 -3.90 1.66
N LEU A 26 -3.92 -3.47 1.44
CA LEU A 26 -5.05 -3.92 2.25
C LEU A 26 -5.37 -5.39 2.00
N ARG A 27 -4.95 -5.92 0.87
CA ARG A 27 -5.11 -7.35 0.59
C ARG A 27 -3.93 -8.18 1.10
N GLY A 28 -3.01 -7.57 1.82
CA GLY A 28 -1.91 -8.29 2.44
C GLY A 28 -0.71 -8.51 1.55
N HIS A 29 -0.63 -7.81 0.43
CA HIS A 29 0.51 -7.95 -0.47
C HIS A 29 1.71 -7.15 0.00
N LEU A 30 2.90 -7.69 -0.26
CA LEU A 30 4.14 -6.92 -0.13
C LEU A 30 4.45 -6.37 -1.51
N ILE A 31 4.75 -5.08 -1.59
CA ILE A 31 5.04 -4.46 -2.88
C ILE A 31 6.35 -3.67 -2.80
N ASP A 32 7.08 -3.65 -3.91
CA ASP A 32 8.33 -2.90 -4.02
C ASP A 32 8.25 -1.91 -5.17
N ASN A 33 9.26 -1.05 -5.30
CA ASN A 33 9.28 -0.01 -6.33
C ASN A 33 9.26 -0.59 -7.75
N LYS A 34 9.97 -1.68 -7.95
CA LYS A 34 10.01 -2.31 -9.27
C LYS A 34 8.65 -2.83 -9.68
N GLN A 35 7.96 -3.46 -8.74
CA GLN A 35 6.62 -3.96 -8.98
C GLN A 35 5.64 -2.83 -9.27
N MET A 36 5.72 -1.74 -8.51
CA MET A 36 4.85 -0.59 -8.73
C MET A 36 5.08 0.02 -10.11
N LYS A 37 6.34 0.12 -10.53
CA LYS A 37 6.65 0.63 -11.85
C LYS A 37 6.07 -0.27 -12.95
N ALA A 38 6.18 -1.57 -12.76
CA ALA A 38 5.69 -2.53 -13.76
C ALA A 38 4.17 -2.55 -13.85
N GLU A 39 3.48 -2.43 -12.72
CA GLU A 39 2.02 -2.60 -12.68
C GLU A 39 1.25 -1.31 -12.92
N ILE A 40 1.78 -0.18 -12.48
CA ILE A 40 1.07 1.09 -12.61
C ILE A 40 1.90 2.19 -13.27
N ASP A 41 2.99 1.78 -13.88
CA ASP A 41 3.84 2.66 -14.66
C ASP A 41 4.26 3.93 -13.91
N THR A 42 4.63 3.78 -12.64
CA THR A 42 5.10 4.89 -11.86
C THR A 42 6.53 4.65 -11.39
N CYS A 43 7.39 5.64 -11.63
CA CYS A 43 8.76 5.63 -11.12
C CYS A 43 8.82 6.20 -9.72
N TYR A 44 7.71 6.69 -9.21
CA TYR A 44 7.66 7.41 -7.95
C TYR A 44 6.87 6.65 -6.90
N GLY A 45 7.00 5.32 -6.88
CA GLY A 45 6.28 4.51 -5.91
C GLY A 45 6.57 4.91 -4.48
N ALA A 46 7.86 5.18 -4.17
CA ALA A 46 8.23 5.60 -2.83
C ALA A 46 7.55 6.91 -2.43
N ALA A 47 7.36 7.83 -3.40
CA ALA A 47 6.65 9.07 -3.14
C ALA A 47 5.18 8.81 -2.80
N ARG A 48 4.56 7.86 -3.51
CA ARG A 48 3.17 7.49 -3.21
C ARG A 48 3.04 6.86 -1.83
N ILE A 49 4.01 6.04 -1.44
CA ILE A 49 4.05 5.46 -0.10
C ILE A 49 4.18 6.57 0.95
N SER A 50 5.07 7.54 0.70
CA SER A 50 5.24 8.66 1.60
C SER A 50 3.95 9.46 1.76
N GLU A 51 3.23 9.70 0.66
CA GLU A 51 1.96 10.40 0.69
C GLU A 51 0.91 9.63 1.49
N LEU A 52 0.84 8.32 1.30
CA LEU A 52 -0.10 7.50 2.06
C LEU A 52 0.23 7.54 3.55
N ARG A 53 1.51 7.52 3.90
CA ARG A 53 1.91 7.64 5.30
C ARG A 53 1.48 8.98 5.88
N SER A 54 1.63 10.05 5.11
CA SER A 54 1.16 11.38 5.53
C SER A 54 -0.35 11.42 5.69
N ASP A 55 -1.05 10.62 4.91
CA ASP A 55 -2.51 10.54 4.97
C ASP A 55 -3.00 9.72 6.18
N GLY A 56 -2.08 9.10 6.92
CA GLY A 56 -2.41 8.39 8.14
C GLY A 56 -2.29 6.88 8.06
N TRP A 57 -1.82 6.33 6.94
CA TRP A 57 -1.67 4.88 6.80
C TRP A 57 -0.35 4.42 7.43
N GLU A 58 -0.42 3.40 8.25
CA GLU A 58 0.76 2.88 8.95
C GLU A 58 1.44 1.81 8.12
N ILE A 59 2.09 2.24 7.06
CA ILE A 59 2.76 1.35 6.14
C ILE A 59 4.15 1.03 6.67
N ASN A 60 4.42 -0.25 6.80
CA ASN A 60 5.73 -0.76 7.23
C ASN A 60 6.57 -1.10 6.02
N ASP A 61 7.85 -1.30 6.26
CA ASP A 61 8.72 -1.82 5.21
C ASP A 61 9.69 -2.82 5.79
N THR A 62 10.19 -3.68 4.91
CA THR A 62 11.21 -4.65 5.26
C THR A 62 12.18 -4.74 4.09
N SER A 63 13.44 -5.04 4.39
CA SER A 63 14.45 -5.20 3.36
C SER A 63 14.69 -6.67 3.10
N VAL A 64 14.71 -7.04 1.83
CA VAL A 64 14.96 -8.41 1.39
C VAL A 64 16.27 -8.41 0.62
N HIS A 65 17.20 -9.27 1.02
CA HIS A 65 18.46 -9.43 0.31
C HIS A 65 18.29 -10.49 -0.77
N MET A 66 18.67 -10.13 -1.97
CA MET A 66 18.56 -11.04 -3.12
C MET A 66 19.83 -10.99 -3.93
N THR A 67 20.13 -12.07 -4.63
CA THR A 67 21.24 -12.10 -5.57
C THR A 67 20.67 -11.91 -6.97
N ASN A 68 21.16 -10.90 -7.68
CA ASN A 68 20.71 -10.68 -9.06
C ASN A 68 21.43 -11.60 -10.03
N GLY A 69 21.11 -11.48 -11.34
CA GLY A 69 21.67 -12.33 -12.37
C GLY A 69 23.17 -12.17 -12.57
N GLU A 70 23.78 -11.17 -11.94
CA GLU A 70 25.23 -10.94 -12.01
C GLU A 70 25.93 -11.38 -10.73
N ASN A 71 25.25 -12.15 -9.89
CA ASN A 71 25.74 -12.61 -8.59
C ASN A 71 26.06 -11.47 -7.61
N LYS A 72 25.42 -10.34 -7.79
CA LYS A 72 25.56 -9.23 -6.85
C LYS A 72 24.40 -9.24 -5.86
N GLU A 73 24.73 -9.02 -4.60
CA GLU A 73 23.70 -8.85 -3.59
C GLU A 73 23.02 -7.51 -3.77
N VAL A 74 21.71 -7.54 -3.80
CA VAL A 74 20.89 -6.31 -3.83
C VAL A 74 19.91 -6.35 -2.68
N CYS A 75 19.61 -5.17 -2.17
CA CYS A 75 18.66 -5.03 -1.07
C CYS A 75 17.41 -4.37 -1.63
N ILE A 76 16.30 -5.06 -1.53
CA ILE A 76 15.02 -4.58 -2.04
C ILE A 76 14.11 -4.26 -0.87
N LYS A 77 13.62 -3.03 -0.82
CA LYS A 77 12.68 -2.62 0.21
C LYS A 77 11.27 -2.98 -0.24
N LYS A 78 10.56 -3.73 0.60
CA LYS A 78 9.18 -4.10 0.34
C LYS A 78 8.28 -3.45 1.37
N TYR A 79 7.16 -2.91 0.92
CA TYR A 79 6.19 -2.22 1.77
C TYR A 79 4.99 -3.13 2.03
N PHE A 80 4.42 -3.00 3.22
CA PHE A 80 3.28 -3.82 3.60
C PHE A 80 2.50 -3.18 4.74
N LEU A 81 1.24 -3.61 4.91
CA LEU A 81 0.47 -3.28 6.09
C LEU A 81 0.48 -4.49 7.02
N GLY A 82 0.70 -4.24 8.30
CA GLY A 82 0.68 -5.32 9.29
C GLY A 82 -0.69 -5.98 9.35
N ARG A 83 -0.70 -7.28 9.60
CA ARG A 83 -1.93 -8.07 9.62
C ARG A 83 -2.95 -7.48 10.59
N GLU A 84 -2.50 -7.06 11.77
CA GLU A 84 -3.39 -6.49 12.78
C GLU A 84 -3.98 -5.16 12.31
N LYS A 85 -3.17 -4.35 11.63
CA LYS A 85 -3.65 -3.08 11.10
C LYS A 85 -4.66 -3.29 9.98
N ILE A 86 -4.42 -4.26 9.12
CA ILE A 86 -5.39 -4.59 8.08
C ILE A 86 -6.73 -4.95 8.72
N ALA A 87 -6.70 -5.79 9.76
CA ALA A 87 -7.94 -6.18 10.45
C ALA A 87 -8.66 -4.96 11.02
N GLU A 88 -7.92 -4.01 11.59
CA GLU A 88 -8.54 -2.79 12.12
C GLU A 88 -9.16 -1.94 11.02
N TYR A 89 -8.42 -1.74 9.90
CA TYR A 89 -8.93 -0.94 8.79
C TYR A 89 -10.19 -1.57 8.19
N LEU A 90 -10.23 -2.89 8.09
CA LEU A 90 -11.38 -3.57 7.49
C LEU A 90 -12.66 -3.44 8.30
N LYS A 91 -12.56 -2.97 9.55
CA LYS A 91 -13.75 -2.71 10.37
C LYS A 91 -14.45 -1.41 9.95
N LEU A 92 -13.79 -0.56 9.20
CA LEU A 92 -14.36 0.71 8.78
C LEU A 92 -15.15 0.53 7.50
N GLN A 93 -16.38 1.01 7.48
CA GLN A 93 -17.24 0.88 6.30
C GLN A 93 -16.63 1.59 5.09
N GLU A 94 -16.01 2.74 5.31
CA GLU A 94 -15.39 3.49 4.22
C GLU A 94 -14.29 2.69 3.54
N ILE A 95 -13.55 1.88 4.31
CA ILE A 95 -12.50 1.04 3.76
C ILE A 95 -13.13 -0.09 2.93
N GLN A 96 -14.19 -0.68 3.42
CA GLN A 96 -14.87 -1.73 2.67
C GLN A 96 -15.46 -1.19 1.36
N ASP A 97 -16.01 0.01 1.40
CA ASP A 97 -16.52 0.66 0.20
C ASP A 97 -15.39 0.94 -0.80
N PHE A 98 -14.24 1.40 -0.30
CA PHE A 98 -13.06 1.61 -1.13
C PHE A 98 -12.63 0.31 -1.80
N LEU A 99 -12.54 -0.77 -1.02
CA LEU A 99 -12.11 -2.06 -1.56
C LEU A 99 -13.07 -2.58 -2.61
N TYR A 100 -14.37 -2.37 -2.41
CA TYR A 100 -15.35 -2.75 -3.40
C TYR A 100 -15.13 -2.01 -4.72
N ARG A 101 -14.96 -0.70 -4.64
CA ARG A 101 -14.71 0.11 -5.84
C ARG A 101 -13.40 -0.27 -6.53
N ALA A 102 -12.35 -0.46 -5.74
CA ALA A 102 -11.04 -0.83 -6.28
C ALA A 102 -11.09 -2.21 -6.92
N ASN A 103 -11.82 -3.13 -6.33
CA ASN A 103 -11.98 -4.47 -6.87
C ASN A 103 -12.64 -4.43 -8.25
N LEU A 104 -13.64 -3.56 -8.42
CA LEU A 104 -14.29 -3.41 -9.72
C LEU A 104 -13.31 -2.90 -10.79
N VAL A 105 -12.33 -2.10 -10.39
CA VAL A 105 -11.37 -1.52 -11.32
C VAL A 105 -10.23 -2.50 -11.63
N TYR A 106 -9.72 -3.19 -10.62
CA TYR A 106 -8.45 -3.91 -10.72
C TYR A 106 -8.56 -5.43 -10.76
N SER A 107 -9.70 -5.99 -10.45
CA SER A 107 -9.88 -7.45 -10.45
C SER A 107 -10.75 -7.90 -11.60
N LYS A 108 -10.29 -7.65 -12.78
CA LYS A 108 -11.01 -8.07 -13.97
C LYS A 108 -10.47 -9.36 -14.51
#